data_8a32a3afe11dcf69b7a07b9fcea8b981
#
_entry.id   8a32a3afe11dcf69b7a07b9fcea8b981
#
_cell.length_a   1.000
_cell.length_b   1.000
_cell.length_c   1.000
_cell.angle_alpha   90.00
_cell.angle_beta   90.00
_cell.angle_gamma   90.00
#
_symmetry.space_group_name_H-M   'P 1'
#
loop_
_entity.id
_entity.type
_entity.pdbx_description
1 polymer ?
#
loop_
_entity_poly.entity_id
_entity_poly.type
_entity_poly.pdbx_seq_one_letter_code
_entity_poly.pdbx_strand_id
1 'polypeptide(L)'
;MKKNKLFWILTVVCVLNFAAHLYFYPSLPDIVPTHWGGQVNGWGPKSTVLILAALPFAMLILFEVIRKIDPKHQNFEKFGKVWNLFVVLFTVMMAAFSWLSELAVFGKLPDSSNLVSILVCGGIGVLFIILGNFMPQIKQNYTFGCRTPWALNDEHNWQRTQRMGG
;
A
#
# COMPACT_ATOMS: atom_id res chain seq x y z
N MET A 1 -11.69 20.50 7.75
CA MET A 1 -10.33 21.06 7.51
C MET A 1 -9.17 20.12 7.88
N LYS A 2 -9.28 19.17 8.82
CA LYS A 2 -8.16 18.24 9.16
C LYS A 2 -7.87 17.16 8.12
N LYS A 3 -8.82 16.78 7.28
CA LYS A 3 -8.68 15.69 6.28
C LYS A 3 -7.66 16.00 5.15
N ASN A 4 -7.54 17.26 4.75
CA ASN A 4 -6.60 17.65 3.69
C ASN A 4 -5.12 17.61 4.13
N LYS A 5 -4.83 17.77 5.43
CA LYS A 5 -3.44 17.79 5.90
C LYS A 5 -2.72 16.45 5.70
N LEU A 6 -3.38 15.32 6.02
CA LEU A 6 -2.77 14.00 5.85
C LEU A 6 -2.48 13.70 4.38
N PHE A 7 -3.41 13.99 3.49
CA PHE A 7 -3.22 13.82 2.06
C PHE A 7 -1.99 14.60 1.57
N TRP A 8 -1.86 15.89 1.95
CA TRP A 8 -0.72 16.70 1.53
C TRP A 8 0.60 16.23 2.13
N ILE A 9 0.61 15.77 3.39
CA ILE A 9 1.81 15.18 4.01
C ILE A 9 2.25 13.94 3.22
N LEU A 10 1.32 13.01 2.93
CA LEU A 10 1.63 11.81 2.16
C LEU A 10 2.05 12.14 0.72
N THR A 11 1.44 13.16 0.10
CA THR A 11 1.86 13.68 -1.21
C THR A 11 3.31 14.13 -1.18
N VAL A 12 3.70 14.92 -0.18
CA VAL A 12 5.10 15.35 -0.02
C VAL A 12 6.03 14.14 0.16
N VAL A 13 5.65 13.16 0.97
CA VAL A 13 6.42 11.92 1.15
C VAL A 13 6.60 11.18 -0.18
N CYS A 14 5.52 11.01 -0.97
CA CYS A 14 5.58 10.35 -2.27
C CYS A 14 6.46 11.13 -3.27
N VAL A 15 6.37 12.46 -3.28
CA VAL A 15 7.20 13.32 -4.16
C VAL A 15 8.67 13.22 -3.78
N LEU A 16 8.99 13.25 -2.48
CA LEU A 16 10.37 13.09 -2.01
C LEU A 16 10.89 11.68 -2.32
N ASN A 17 10.07 10.65 -2.13
CA ASN A 17 10.41 9.28 -2.52
C ASN A 17 10.74 9.21 -4.03
N PHE A 18 9.88 9.74 -4.88
CA PHE A 18 10.09 9.74 -6.33
C PHE A 18 11.35 10.55 -6.74
N ALA A 19 11.57 11.71 -6.12
CA ALA A 19 12.77 12.52 -6.37
C ALA A 19 14.06 11.78 -5.97
N ALA A 20 14.03 11.01 -4.86
CA ALA A 20 15.16 10.20 -4.46
C ALA A 20 15.46 9.08 -5.49
N HIS A 21 14.43 8.40 -6.02
CA HIS A 21 14.63 7.44 -7.12
C HIS A 21 15.21 8.10 -8.37
N LEU A 22 14.75 9.31 -8.75
CA LEU A 22 15.32 10.07 -9.87
C LEU A 22 16.79 10.41 -9.64
N TYR A 23 17.18 10.73 -8.42
CA TYR A 23 18.57 11.02 -8.07
C TYR A 23 19.49 9.80 -8.27
N PHE A 24 19.05 8.61 -7.89
CA PHE A 24 19.82 7.38 -8.05
C PHE A 24 19.70 6.74 -9.44
N TYR A 25 18.70 7.12 -10.23
CA TYR A 25 18.40 6.54 -11.53
C TYR A 25 19.58 6.49 -12.51
N PRO A 26 20.45 7.55 -12.64
CA PRO A 26 21.60 7.52 -13.55
C PRO A 26 22.67 6.47 -13.17
N SER A 27 22.75 6.10 -11.89
CA SER A 27 23.73 5.12 -11.39
C SER A 27 23.26 3.67 -11.51
N LEU A 28 22.03 3.44 -11.99
CA LEU A 28 21.48 2.09 -12.19
C LEU A 28 21.91 1.51 -13.54
N PRO A 29 22.20 0.18 -13.61
CA PRO A 29 22.40 -0.53 -14.87
C PRO A 29 21.11 -0.54 -15.69
N ASP A 30 21.20 -0.78 -17.00
CA ASP A 30 20.04 -0.80 -17.89
C ASP A 30 19.01 -1.90 -17.56
N ILE A 31 19.48 -2.97 -16.91
CA ILE A 31 18.66 -4.09 -16.47
C ILE A 31 18.79 -4.21 -14.95
N VAL A 32 17.65 -4.25 -14.25
CA VAL A 32 17.57 -4.36 -12.79
C VAL A 32 16.74 -5.58 -12.36
N PRO A 33 16.97 -6.12 -11.15
CA PRO A 33 16.14 -7.21 -10.63
C PRO A 33 14.73 -6.70 -10.31
N THR A 34 13.72 -7.46 -10.72
CA THR A 34 12.30 -7.09 -10.56
C THR A 34 11.47 -8.14 -9.85
N HIS A 35 11.94 -9.39 -9.80
CA HIS A 35 11.22 -10.49 -9.15
C HIS A 35 12.16 -11.34 -8.32
N TRP A 36 11.66 -11.79 -7.16
CA TRP A 36 12.38 -12.64 -6.20
C TRP A 36 11.52 -13.83 -5.79
N GLY A 37 12.08 -15.04 -5.97
CA GLY A 37 11.50 -16.32 -5.51
C GLY A 37 12.53 -17.12 -4.71
N GLY A 38 13.07 -16.52 -3.63
CA GLY A 38 14.23 -17.06 -2.91
C GLY A 38 15.56 -16.56 -3.46
N GLN A 39 15.63 -16.33 -4.74
CA GLN A 39 16.73 -15.66 -5.47
C GLN A 39 16.10 -14.68 -6.47
N VAL A 40 16.91 -13.82 -7.06
CA VAL A 40 16.46 -13.01 -8.21
C VAL A 40 16.12 -13.96 -9.35
N ASN A 41 14.87 -14.00 -9.76
CA ASN A 41 14.37 -14.86 -10.83
C ASN A 41 13.69 -14.09 -11.97
N GLY A 42 13.68 -12.76 -11.90
CA GLY A 42 13.18 -11.89 -12.96
C GLY A 42 13.94 -10.58 -13.04
N TRP A 43 14.21 -10.16 -14.27
CA TRP A 43 14.96 -8.95 -14.60
C TRP A 43 14.11 -8.07 -15.52
N GLY A 44 14.25 -6.78 -15.41
CA GLY A 44 13.52 -5.82 -16.23
C GLY A 44 14.33 -4.56 -16.52
N PRO A 45 13.84 -3.68 -17.42
CA PRO A 45 14.51 -2.44 -17.73
C PRO A 45 14.51 -1.52 -16.49
N LYS A 46 15.55 -0.69 -16.35
CA LYS A 46 15.66 0.25 -15.23
C LYS A 46 14.47 1.23 -15.10
N SER A 47 13.73 1.47 -16.20
CA SER A 47 12.51 2.28 -16.15
C SER A 47 11.43 1.72 -15.22
N THR A 48 11.45 0.41 -14.93
CA THR A 48 10.56 -0.25 -13.97
C THR A 48 10.67 0.38 -12.58
N VAL A 49 11.87 0.81 -12.19
CA VAL A 49 12.11 1.49 -10.91
C VAL A 49 11.29 2.78 -10.78
N LEU A 50 11.22 3.58 -11.84
CA LEU A 50 10.41 4.82 -11.83
C LEU A 50 8.91 4.53 -11.79
N ILE A 51 8.47 3.44 -12.43
CA ILE A 51 7.07 2.99 -12.36
C ILE A 51 6.72 2.60 -10.92
N LEU A 52 7.59 1.81 -10.26
CA LEU A 52 7.40 1.41 -8.86
C LEU A 52 7.46 2.62 -7.91
N ALA A 53 8.34 3.58 -8.18
CA ALA A 53 8.46 4.81 -7.39
C ALA A 53 7.23 5.73 -7.50
N ALA A 54 6.54 5.72 -8.65
CA ALA A 54 5.31 6.49 -8.86
C ALA A 54 4.07 5.82 -8.26
N LEU A 55 4.11 4.50 -8.04
CA LEU A 55 2.95 3.71 -7.61
C LEU A 55 2.35 4.17 -6.27
N PRO A 56 3.13 4.49 -5.20
CA PRO A 56 2.57 5.00 -3.95
C PRO A 56 1.73 6.26 -4.15
N PHE A 57 2.15 7.17 -5.02
CA PHE A 57 1.41 8.39 -5.33
C PHE A 57 0.13 8.09 -6.12
N ALA A 58 0.20 7.23 -7.13
CA ALA A 58 -0.97 6.80 -7.90
C ALA A 58 -2.02 6.15 -6.99
N MET A 59 -1.59 5.29 -6.06
CA MET A 59 -2.47 4.64 -5.09
C MET A 59 -3.07 5.63 -4.09
N LEU A 60 -2.30 6.63 -3.65
CA LEU A 60 -2.81 7.70 -2.77
C LEU A 60 -3.95 8.47 -3.44
N ILE A 61 -3.79 8.82 -4.72
CA ILE A 61 -4.86 9.47 -5.51
C ILE A 61 -6.06 8.53 -5.64
N LEU A 62 -5.83 7.27 -5.98
CA LEU A 62 -6.88 6.26 -6.13
C LEU A 62 -7.71 6.14 -4.85
N PHE A 63 -7.09 6.08 -3.67
CA PHE A 63 -7.79 6.01 -2.38
C PHE A 63 -8.66 7.24 -2.11
N GLU A 64 -8.20 8.44 -2.47
CA GLU A 64 -9.03 9.66 -2.35
C GLU A 64 -10.21 9.65 -3.32
N VAL A 65 -10.01 9.19 -4.56
CA VAL A 65 -11.09 9.05 -5.56
C VAL A 65 -12.12 8.02 -5.08
N ILE A 66 -11.67 6.82 -4.72
CA ILE A 66 -12.54 5.72 -4.25
C ILE A 66 -13.41 6.17 -3.08
N ARG A 67 -12.82 6.84 -2.08
CA ARG A 67 -13.56 7.36 -0.93
C ARG A 67 -14.68 8.33 -1.31
N LYS A 68 -14.50 9.10 -2.41
CA LYS A 68 -15.48 10.08 -2.87
C LYS A 68 -16.59 9.47 -3.72
N ILE A 69 -16.26 8.45 -4.53
CA ILE A 69 -17.21 7.81 -5.45
C ILE A 69 -18.01 6.68 -4.81
N ASP A 70 -17.61 6.19 -3.62
CA ASP A 70 -18.34 5.13 -2.92
C ASP A 70 -19.79 5.58 -2.64
N PRO A 71 -20.82 4.78 -3.00
CA PRO A 71 -22.22 5.11 -2.74
C PRO A 71 -22.51 5.41 -1.26
N LYS A 72 -21.72 4.83 -0.34
CA LYS A 72 -21.80 5.08 1.10
C LYS A 72 -20.63 5.93 1.62
N HIS A 73 -20.14 6.88 0.81
CA HIS A 73 -19.01 7.75 1.15
C HIS A 73 -19.16 8.46 2.52
N GLN A 74 -20.40 8.78 2.94
CA GLN A 74 -20.68 9.38 4.25
C GLN A 74 -20.22 8.49 5.42
N ASN A 75 -20.23 7.17 5.25
CA ASN A 75 -19.80 6.24 6.29
C ASN A 75 -18.28 6.29 6.53
N PHE A 76 -17.47 6.71 5.53
CA PHE A 76 -16.03 6.89 5.73
C PHE A 76 -15.69 7.93 6.80
N GLU A 77 -16.60 8.84 7.09
CA GLU A 77 -16.42 9.78 8.22
C GLU A 77 -16.49 9.09 9.58
N LYS A 78 -17.34 8.07 9.70
CA LYS A 78 -17.56 7.32 10.95
C LYS A 78 -16.37 6.43 11.32
N PHE A 79 -15.59 5.93 10.33
CA PHE A 79 -14.36 5.16 10.55
C PHE A 79 -13.11 5.83 9.96
N GLY A 80 -13.12 7.14 9.84
CA GLY A 80 -12.06 7.91 9.20
C GLY A 80 -10.66 7.72 9.81
N LYS A 81 -10.56 7.36 11.09
CA LYS A 81 -9.29 7.03 11.74
C LYS A 81 -8.70 5.74 11.16
N VAL A 82 -9.52 4.71 10.99
CA VAL A 82 -9.12 3.41 10.44
C VAL A 82 -8.73 3.57 8.96
N TRP A 83 -9.54 4.32 8.19
CA TRP A 83 -9.23 4.62 6.80
C TRP A 83 -7.89 5.35 6.67
N ASN A 84 -7.67 6.39 7.46
CA ASN A 84 -6.42 7.14 7.44
C ASN A 84 -5.21 6.27 7.84
N LEU A 85 -5.37 5.41 8.84
CA LEU A 85 -4.33 4.45 9.24
C LEU A 85 -3.98 3.51 8.08
N PHE A 86 -5.00 2.96 7.40
CA PHE A 86 -4.79 2.12 6.21
C PHE A 86 -4.02 2.87 5.12
N VAL A 87 -4.46 4.08 4.76
CA VAL A 87 -3.81 4.88 3.70
C VAL A 87 -2.36 5.17 4.04
N VAL A 88 -2.06 5.54 5.31
CA VAL A 88 -0.68 5.77 5.77
C VAL A 88 0.16 4.52 5.67
N LEU A 89 -0.28 3.42 6.28
CA LEU A 89 0.47 2.17 6.32
C LEU A 89 0.73 1.63 4.91
N PHE A 90 -0.30 1.66 4.06
CA PHE A 90 -0.18 1.19 2.68
C PHE A 90 0.78 2.06 1.87
N THR A 91 0.67 3.39 1.96
CA THR A 91 1.54 4.31 1.22
C THR A 91 3.00 4.16 1.65
N VAL A 92 3.26 4.09 2.97
CA VAL A 92 4.61 3.90 3.51
C VAL A 92 5.19 2.55 3.10
N MET A 93 4.40 1.49 3.19
CA MET A 93 4.81 0.14 2.77
C MET A 93 5.16 0.10 1.27
N MET A 94 4.31 0.69 0.42
CA MET A 94 4.57 0.75 -1.02
C MET A 94 5.80 1.60 -1.35
N ALA A 95 6.01 2.72 -0.65
CA ALA A 95 7.22 3.53 -0.80
C ALA A 95 8.47 2.75 -0.36
N ALA A 96 8.42 1.99 0.74
CA ALA A 96 9.53 1.14 1.17
C ALA A 96 9.84 0.03 0.15
N PHE A 97 8.80 -0.64 -0.37
CA PHE A 97 8.98 -1.72 -1.35
C PHE A 97 9.46 -1.23 -2.72
N SER A 98 9.20 0.02 -3.08
CA SER A 98 9.71 0.58 -4.34
C SER A 98 11.24 0.58 -4.41
N TRP A 99 11.96 0.56 -3.27
CA TRP A 99 13.44 0.56 -3.20
C TRP A 99 14.09 -0.81 -3.36
N LEU A 100 13.34 -1.90 -3.41
CA LEU A 100 13.93 -3.25 -3.42
C LEU A 100 14.88 -3.50 -4.58
N SER A 101 14.56 -2.98 -5.78
CA SER A 101 15.42 -3.13 -6.97
C SER A 101 16.75 -2.38 -6.80
N GLU A 102 16.72 -1.13 -6.32
CA GLU A 102 17.92 -0.34 -6.08
C GLU A 102 18.78 -0.92 -4.97
N LEU A 103 18.16 -1.35 -3.86
CA LEU A 103 18.87 -1.99 -2.76
C LEU A 103 19.60 -3.26 -3.21
N ALA A 104 18.98 -4.03 -4.12
CA ALA A 104 19.62 -5.20 -4.71
C ALA A 104 20.80 -4.80 -5.61
N VAL A 105 20.61 -3.82 -6.50
CA VAL A 105 21.68 -3.31 -7.39
C VAL A 105 22.86 -2.77 -6.59
N PHE A 106 22.61 -2.07 -5.49
CA PHE A 106 23.67 -1.51 -4.62
C PHE A 106 24.27 -2.54 -3.64
N GLY A 107 23.95 -3.83 -3.79
CA GLY A 107 24.50 -4.91 -2.96
C GLY A 107 24.07 -4.85 -1.48
N LYS A 108 22.95 -4.16 -1.19
CA LYS A 108 22.38 -4.08 0.15
C LYS A 108 21.42 -5.23 0.48
N LEU A 109 21.01 -5.98 -0.54
CA LEU A 109 20.22 -7.19 -0.41
C LEU A 109 21.05 -8.38 -0.89
N PRO A 110 21.17 -9.47 -0.12
CA PRO A 110 21.90 -10.68 -0.54
C PRO A 110 21.18 -11.36 -1.72
N ASP A 111 21.94 -11.75 -2.76
CA ASP A 111 21.40 -12.36 -3.99
C ASP A 111 20.74 -13.73 -3.75
N SER A 112 21.19 -14.45 -2.71
CA SER A 112 20.82 -15.85 -2.43
C SER A 112 19.92 -16.00 -1.21
N SER A 113 19.21 -14.93 -0.79
CA SER A 113 18.41 -14.98 0.42
C SER A 113 16.91 -14.84 0.15
N ASN A 114 16.11 -15.53 0.92
CA ASN A 114 14.66 -15.31 0.99
C ASN A 114 14.28 -13.96 1.62
N LEU A 115 15.27 -13.06 1.83
CA LEU A 115 15.08 -11.83 2.60
C LEU A 115 14.00 -10.94 1.98
N VAL A 116 13.98 -10.76 0.65
CA VAL A 116 12.96 -9.94 -0.02
C VAL A 116 11.58 -10.56 0.17
N SER A 117 11.45 -11.88 0.00
CA SER A 117 10.18 -12.58 0.24
C SER A 117 9.72 -12.44 1.69
N ILE A 118 10.63 -12.56 2.64
CA ILE A 118 10.33 -12.38 4.08
C ILE A 118 9.90 -10.94 4.37
N LEU A 119 10.60 -9.94 3.82
CA LEU A 119 10.27 -8.53 4.02
C LEU A 119 8.90 -8.19 3.42
N VAL A 120 8.61 -8.65 2.21
CA VAL A 120 7.34 -8.39 1.54
C VAL A 120 6.19 -9.14 2.22
N CYS A 121 6.32 -10.45 2.42
CA CYS A 121 5.26 -11.24 3.09
C CYS A 121 5.07 -10.82 4.55
N GLY A 122 6.17 -10.54 5.27
CA GLY A 122 6.13 -10.05 6.65
C GLY A 122 5.47 -8.67 6.74
N GLY A 123 5.83 -7.74 5.85
CA GLY A 123 5.22 -6.41 5.79
C GLY A 123 3.72 -6.47 5.49
N ILE A 124 3.31 -7.28 4.52
CA ILE A 124 1.90 -7.52 4.21
C ILE A 124 1.20 -8.20 5.41
N GLY A 125 1.83 -9.19 6.03
CA GLY A 125 1.29 -9.86 7.23
C GLY A 125 1.05 -8.89 8.38
N VAL A 126 2.02 -8.03 8.69
CA VAL A 126 1.87 -6.97 9.71
C VAL A 126 0.75 -6.00 9.35
N LEU A 127 0.65 -5.59 8.08
CA LEU A 127 -0.44 -4.74 7.62
C LEU A 127 -1.81 -5.40 7.87
N PHE A 128 -1.96 -6.69 7.53
CA PHE A 128 -3.21 -7.42 7.76
C PHE A 128 -3.51 -7.61 9.25
N ILE A 129 -2.52 -7.89 10.11
CA ILE A 129 -2.71 -7.98 11.56
C ILE A 129 -3.23 -6.64 12.11
N ILE A 130 -2.62 -5.52 11.69
CA ILE A 130 -3.06 -4.19 12.14
C ILE A 130 -4.48 -3.93 11.65
N LEU A 131 -4.76 -4.12 10.36
CA LEU A 131 -6.08 -3.87 9.78
C LEU A 131 -7.16 -4.77 10.36
N GLY A 132 -6.86 -6.06 10.57
CA GLY A 132 -7.76 -7.02 11.19
C GLY A 132 -8.28 -6.54 12.54
N ASN A 133 -7.38 -6.04 13.40
CA ASN A 133 -7.78 -5.48 14.70
C ASN A 133 -8.75 -4.29 14.60
N PHE A 134 -8.75 -3.58 13.48
CA PHE A 134 -9.65 -2.43 13.27
C PHE A 134 -10.88 -2.76 12.41
N MET A 135 -10.96 -3.98 11.84
CA MET A 135 -12.09 -4.39 11.00
C MET A 135 -13.47 -4.18 11.64
N PRO A 136 -13.70 -4.48 12.95
CA PRO A 136 -14.99 -4.24 13.58
C PRO A 136 -15.46 -2.78 13.59
N GLN A 137 -14.55 -1.84 13.40
CA GLN A 137 -14.86 -0.40 13.38
C GLN A 137 -15.30 0.09 12.00
N ILE A 138 -15.08 -0.70 10.94
CA ILE A 138 -15.40 -0.33 9.56
C ILE A 138 -16.90 -0.34 9.38
N LYS A 139 -17.47 0.79 8.97
CA LYS A 139 -18.89 0.93 8.65
C LYS A 139 -19.16 0.48 7.22
N GLN A 140 -20.38 0.08 6.96
CA GLN A 140 -20.82 -0.46 5.67
C GLN A 140 -20.47 0.49 4.52
N ASN A 141 -19.74 -0.03 3.54
CA ASN A 141 -19.30 0.65 2.33
C ASN A 141 -19.05 -0.38 1.23
N TYR A 142 -18.80 0.07 -0.01
CA TYR A 142 -18.61 -0.80 -1.16
C TYR A 142 -17.13 -1.04 -1.53
N THR A 143 -16.18 -0.47 -0.77
CA THR A 143 -14.77 -0.45 -1.15
C THR A 143 -13.87 -1.20 -0.18
N PHE A 144 -14.09 -1.09 1.13
CA PHE A 144 -13.15 -1.47 2.18
C PHE A 144 -13.76 -2.43 3.19
N GLY A 145 -13.06 -3.54 3.49
CA GLY A 145 -13.52 -4.61 4.39
C GLY A 145 -14.05 -5.85 3.65
N CYS A 146 -14.65 -6.79 4.39
CA CYS A 146 -15.26 -8.00 3.87
C CYS A 146 -16.63 -7.67 3.28
N ARG A 147 -16.75 -7.72 1.95
CA ARG A 147 -17.94 -7.28 1.18
C ARG A 147 -18.69 -8.45 0.56
N THR A 148 -19.25 -9.30 1.41
CA THR A 148 -20.15 -10.36 0.94
C THR A 148 -21.52 -9.78 0.56
N PRO A 149 -22.29 -10.40 -0.35
CA PRO A 149 -23.60 -9.89 -0.76
C PRO A 149 -24.55 -9.66 0.44
N TRP A 150 -24.57 -10.58 1.38
CA TRP A 150 -25.41 -10.46 2.58
C TRP A 150 -24.92 -9.38 3.55
N ALA A 151 -23.61 -9.11 3.62
CA ALA A 151 -23.08 -8.00 4.42
C ALA A 151 -23.41 -6.64 3.81
N LEU A 152 -23.41 -6.54 2.46
CA LEU A 152 -23.77 -5.30 1.77
C LEU A 152 -25.27 -4.97 1.85
N ASN A 153 -26.13 -5.98 2.02
CA ASN A 153 -27.58 -5.79 2.09
C ASN A 153 -28.09 -5.41 3.48
N ASP A 154 -27.33 -5.75 4.55
CA ASP A 154 -27.78 -5.56 5.92
C ASP A 154 -26.66 -5.10 6.83
N GLU A 155 -26.91 -4.07 7.64
CA GLU A 155 -25.89 -3.46 8.51
C GLU A 155 -25.48 -4.38 9.67
N HIS A 156 -26.41 -5.18 10.20
CA HIS A 156 -26.12 -6.14 11.26
C HIS A 156 -25.22 -7.27 10.74
N ASN A 157 -25.55 -7.79 9.55
CA ASN A 157 -24.69 -8.78 8.87
C ASN A 157 -23.32 -8.20 8.54
N TRP A 158 -23.25 -6.92 8.14
CA TRP A 158 -21.97 -6.23 7.95
C TRP A 158 -21.13 -6.27 9.21
N GLN A 159 -21.67 -5.83 10.34
CA GLN A 159 -20.93 -5.79 11.60
C GLN A 159 -20.42 -7.17 12.03
N ARG A 160 -21.25 -8.21 11.89
CA ARG A 160 -20.86 -9.60 12.18
C ARG A 160 -19.74 -10.08 11.25
N THR A 161 -19.87 -9.83 9.95
CA THR A 161 -18.86 -10.21 8.94
C THR A 161 -17.53 -9.53 9.21
N GLN A 162 -17.52 -8.23 9.53
CA GLN A 162 -16.27 -7.53 9.85
C GLN A 162 -15.62 -8.06 11.15
N ARG A 163 -16.40 -8.43 12.16
CA ARG A 163 -15.86 -9.04 13.40
C ARG A 163 -15.28 -10.43 13.19
N MET A 164 -15.82 -11.20 12.25
CA MET A 164 -15.31 -12.53 11.92
C MET A 164 -14.10 -12.49 11.00
N GLY A 165 -13.95 -11.42 10.21
CA GLY A 165 -12.86 -11.24 9.26
C GLY A 165 -11.64 -10.56 9.84
N GLY A 166 -11.73 -9.99 11.03
CA GLY A 166 -10.64 -9.35 11.77
C GLY A 166 -10.25 -10.17 12.97
#